data_65262420327d654f07bd18b286c9ef85
#
_entry.id   65262420327d654f07bd18b286c9ef85
#
_cell.length_a   1.000
_cell.length_b   1.000
_cell.length_c   1.000
_cell.angle_alpha   90.00
_cell.angle_beta   90.00
_cell.angle_gamma   90.00
#
_symmetry.space_group_name_H-M   'P 1'
#
loop_
_entity.id
_entity.type
_entity.pdbx_description
1 polymer ?
#
loop_
_entity_poly.entity_id
_entity_poly.type
_entity_poly.pdbx_seq_one_letter_code
_entity_poly.pdbx_strand_id
1 'polypeptide(L)'
;MLLRRRSLRMPDDDITTVSGLPVTTVLRTVLDCAFDVPPSESICIADSALRALVRPTRDQRTASEHRAATIRRRLQDELEAMAGRSGARRARAVIAIASPFAESPGESIMRCFVTALGLPAPVLQPGVEDGIEVVVYFPDLAWPALKIYLEFDGRLKYESDADLWREKKRRDALARLGWRGEHVTWDDLRNPARLCAKILALFPPEIVHRARLVPELWA
;
A
#
# COMPACT_ATOMS: atom_id res chain seq x y z
N MET A 1 10.36 11.11 20.75
CA MET A 1 9.71 9.79 20.67
C MET A 1 8.84 9.62 21.91
N LEU A 2 7.52 9.50 21.76
CA LEU A 2 6.59 9.31 22.88
C LEU A 2 6.44 7.82 23.14
N LEU A 3 6.80 7.38 24.34
CA LEU A 3 6.56 6.02 24.80
C LEU A 3 5.07 5.85 25.10
N ARG A 4 4.34 4.98 24.36
CA ARG A 4 2.98 4.57 24.69
C ARG A 4 3.04 3.31 25.56
N ARG A 5 2.65 3.43 26.81
CA ARG A 5 2.49 2.29 27.70
C ARG A 5 1.08 1.73 27.60
N ARG A 6 0.95 0.41 27.44
CA ARG A 6 -0.31 -0.32 27.47
C ARG A 6 -0.28 -1.38 28.56
N SER A 7 -1.42 -1.56 29.18
CA SER A 7 -1.65 -2.67 30.10
C SER A 7 -2.73 -3.55 29.46
N LEU A 8 -2.33 -4.48 28.62
CA LEU A 8 -3.20 -5.47 28.00
C LEU A 8 -2.75 -6.85 28.44
N ARG A 9 -3.72 -7.71 28.78
CA ARG A 9 -3.43 -9.14 28.94
C ARG A 9 -3.09 -9.68 27.55
N MET A 10 -1.90 -10.22 27.42
CA MET A 10 -1.36 -10.73 26.17
C MET A 10 -1.26 -12.25 26.25
N PRO A 11 -1.84 -13.02 25.31
CA PRO A 11 -1.61 -14.45 25.23
C PRO A 11 -0.14 -14.76 25.02
N ASP A 12 0.34 -15.88 25.56
CA ASP A 12 1.75 -16.27 25.42
C ASP A 12 2.16 -16.49 23.95
N ASP A 13 1.22 -16.95 23.13
CA ASP A 13 1.40 -17.13 21.68
C ASP A 13 1.65 -15.82 20.91
N ASP A 14 1.31 -14.69 21.51
CA ASP A 14 1.56 -13.35 20.95
C ASP A 14 2.93 -12.78 21.30
N ILE A 15 3.73 -13.54 22.11
CA ILE A 15 5.03 -13.13 22.57
C ILE A 15 6.10 -14.01 21.92
N THR A 16 7.19 -13.39 21.50
CA THR A 16 8.39 -14.07 21.00
C THR A 16 9.62 -13.42 21.62
N THR A 17 10.80 -13.99 21.38
CA THR A 17 12.06 -13.48 21.93
C THR A 17 12.97 -13.01 20.78
N VAL A 18 13.44 -11.79 20.87
CA VAL A 18 14.45 -11.22 19.95
C VAL A 18 15.61 -10.70 20.78
N SER A 19 16.81 -11.22 20.53
CA SER A 19 18.03 -10.86 21.26
C SER A 19 17.89 -10.96 22.79
N GLY A 20 17.15 -12.00 23.26
CA GLY A 20 16.91 -12.23 24.69
C GLY A 20 15.81 -11.38 25.32
N LEU A 21 15.17 -10.49 24.56
CA LEU A 21 14.08 -9.63 25.03
C LEU A 21 12.73 -10.16 24.57
N PRO A 22 11.71 -10.23 25.46
CA PRO A 22 10.36 -10.57 25.07
C PRO A 22 9.75 -9.42 24.24
N VAL A 23 9.23 -9.74 23.07
CA VAL A 23 8.58 -8.79 22.15
C VAL A 23 7.29 -9.41 21.62
N THR A 24 6.38 -8.58 21.08
CA THR A 24 5.22 -9.06 20.38
C THR A 24 5.60 -9.77 19.08
N THR A 25 4.85 -10.80 18.70
CA THR A 25 4.96 -11.39 17.36
C THR A 25 4.65 -10.34 16.28
N VAL A 26 5.11 -10.60 15.04
CA VAL A 26 4.85 -9.69 13.91
C VAL A 26 3.35 -9.47 13.70
N LEU A 27 2.54 -10.53 13.76
CA LEU A 27 1.09 -10.41 13.56
C LEU A 27 0.43 -9.62 14.69
N ARG A 28 0.85 -9.85 15.93
CA ARG A 28 0.37 -9.07 17.07
C ARG A 28 0.76 -7.61 16.96
N THR A 29 1.95 -7.30 16.53
CA THR A 29 2.40 -5.92 16.27
C THR A 29 1.54 -5.24 15.22
N VAL A 30 1.21 -5.93 14.11
CA VAL A 30 0.32 -5.41 13.07
C VAL A 30 -1.06 -5.09 13.65
N LEU A 31 -1.64 -5.99 14.44
CA LEU A 31 -2.95 -5.76 15.08
C LEU A 31 -2.93 -4.56 16.02
N ASP A 32 -1.95 -4.51 16.92
CA ASP A 32 -1.86 -3.40 17.86
C ASP A 32 -1.70 -2.05 17.14
N CYS A 33 -0.88 -1.99 16.10
CA CYS A 33 -0.72 -0.79 15.28
C CYS A 33 -2.00 -0.44 14.50
N ALA A 34 -2.73 -1.44 13.99
CA ALA A 34 -3.98 -1.19 13.28
C ALA A 34 -5.05 -0.51 14.16
N PHE A 35 -5.02 -0.75 15.47
CA PHE A 35 -5.88 -0.05 16.41
C PHE A 35 -5.38 1.34 16.80
N ASP A 36 -4.06 1.57 16.79
CA ASP A 36 -3.43 2.63 17.57
C ASP A 36 -2.90 3.80 16.80
N VAL A 37 -2.52 3.57 15.56
CA VAL A 37 -1.93 4.61 14.71
C VAL A 37 -2.86 4.94 13.53
N PRO A 38 -2.69 6.09 12.87
CA PRO A 38 -3.47 6.44 11.69
C PRO A 38 -3.40 5.37 10.59
N PRO A 39 -4.43 5.23 9.74
CA PRO A 39 -4.44 4.26 8.66
C PRO A 39 -3.23 4.35 7.72
N SER A 40 -2.77 5.57 7.42
CA SER A 40 -1.59 5.82 6.59
C SER A 40 -0.28 5.26 7.18
N GLU A 41 -0.14 5.25 8.51
CA GLU A 41 1.01 4.65 9.18
C GLU A 41 0.81 3.14 9.36
N SER A 42 -0.39 2.75 9.77
CA SER A 42 -0.76 1.37 10.03
C SER A 42 -0.62 0.49 8.78
N ILE A 43 -0.98 1.00 7.60
CA ILE A 43 -0.84 0.27 6.35
C ILE A 43 0.63 0.01 5.98
N CYS A 44 1.54 0.95 6.28
CA CYS A 44 2.97 0.74 6.05
C CYS A 44 3.50 -0.41 6.89
N ILE A 45 3.04 -0.50 8.15
CA ILE A 45 3.43 -1.58 9.07
C ILE A 45 2.86 -2.92 8.59
N ALA A 46 1.58 -2.96 8.20
CA ALA A 46 0.92 -4.16 7.72
C ALA A 46 1.55 -4.68 6.41
N ASP A 47 1.82 -3.80 5.45
CA ASP A 47 2.46 -4.16 4.18
C ASP A 47 3.88 -4.68 4.40
N SER A 48 4.68 -3.98 5.21
CA SER A 48 6.03 -4.40 5.56
C SER A 48 6.04 -5.77 6.25
N ALA A 49 5.12 -6.01 7.17
CA ALA A 49 4.96 -7.30 7.83
C ALA A 49 4.60 -8.41 6.84
N LEU A 50 3.59 -8.17 5.98
CA LEU A 50 3.22 -9.13 4.93
C LEU A 50 4.39 -9.40 3.99
N ARG A 51 5.12 -8.36 3.56
CA ARG A 51 6.29 -8.51 2.70
C ARG A 51 7.38 -9.36 3.35
N ALA A 52 7.68 -9.13 4.62
CA ALA A 52 8.67 -9.90 5.37
C ALA A 52 8.28 -11.38 5.54
N LEU A 53 7.00 -11.66 5.80
CA LEU A 53 6.49 -13.02 6.00
C LEU A 53 6.29 -13.78 4.69
N VAL A 54 5.80 -13.12 3.65
CA VAL A 54 5.48 -13.73 2.34
C VAL A 54 6.72 -13.82 1.46
N ARG A 55 7.63 -12.85 1.51
CA ARG A 55 8.79 -12.69 0.63
C ARG A 55 8.37 -12.82 -0.84
N PRO A 56 7.54 -11.88 -1.34
CA PRO A 56 6.98 -11.97 -2.67
C PRO A 56 8.05 -11.90 -3.74
N THR A 57 7.86 -12.66 -4.81
CA THR A 57 8.66 -12.58 -6.03
C THR A 57 7.74 -12.38 -7.23
N ARG A 58 8.25 -11.78 -8.30
CA ARG A 58 7.43 -11.44 -9.48
C ARG A 58 6.95 -12.69 -10.22
N ASP A 59 7.81 -13.70 -10.34
CA ASP A 59 7.55 -14.99 -10.97
C ASP A 59 6.54 -15.86 -10.18
N GLN A 60 6.43 -15.66 -8.86
CA GLN A 60 5.52 -16.39 -7.99
C GLN A 60 4.39 -15.50 -7.44
N ARG A 61 3.94 -14.52 -8.20
CA ARG A 61 2.95 -13.56 -7.76
C ARG A 61 1.69 -14.19 -7.19
N THR A 62 1.10 -15.13 -7.90
CA THR A 62 -0.13 -15.83 -7.47
C THR A 62 0.08 -16.60 -6.16
N ALA A 63 1.18 -17.33 -6.02
CA ALA A 63 1.49 -18.05 -4.79
C ALA A 63 1.76 -17.10 -3.62
N SER A 64 2.40 -15.95 -3.88
CA SER A 64 2.63 -14.90 -2.89
C SER A 64 1.32 -14.27 -2.42
N GLU A 65 0.37 -14.02 -3.32
CA GLU A 65 -0.97 -13.51 -2.97
C GLU A 65 -1.76 -14.52 -2.14
N HIS A 66 -1.71 -15.80 -2.45
CA HIS A 66 -2.37 -16.86 -1.65
C HIS A 66 -1.80 -16.91 -0.22
N ARG A 67 -0.47 -16.81 -0.05
CA ARG A 67 0.15 -16.74 1.29
C ARG A 67 -0.30 -15.48 2.04
N ALA A 68 -0.31 -14.34 1.37
CA ALA A 68 -0.76 -13.08 1.96
C ALA A 68 -2.24 -13.14 2.36
N ALA A 69 -3.10 -13.71 1.52
CA ALA A 69 -4.52 -13.89 1.81
C ALA A 69 -4.75 -14.76 3.05
N THR A 70 -3.96 -15.81 3.24
CA THR A 70 -4.02 -16.64 4.44
C THR A 70 -3.66 -15.86 5.71
N ILE A 71 -2.62 -15.04 5.65
CA ILE A 71 -2.21 -14.19 6.78
C ILE A 71 -3.28 -13.13 7.07
N ARG A 72 -3.80 -12.45 6.03
CA ARG A 72 -4.87 -11.46 6.20
C ARG A 72 -6.11 -12.06 6.84
N ARG A 73 -6.52 -13.27 6.42
CA ARG A 73 -7.67 -13.97 7.04
C ARG A 73 -7.43 -14.21 8.52
N ARG A 74 -6.27 -14.73 8.91
CA ARG A 74 -5.93 -14.93 10.31
C ARG A 74 -6.03 -13.61 11.11
N LEU A 75 -5.49 -12.51 10.59
CA LEU A 75 -5.60 -11.19 11.23
C LEU A 75 -7.05 -10.72 11.33
N GLN A 76 -7.89 -11.00 10.32
CA GLN A 76 -9.32 -10.67 10.34
C GLN A 76 -10.07 -11.47 11.40
N ASP A 77 -9.80 -12.77 11.54
CA ASP A 77 -10.40 -13.63 12.56
C ASP A 77 -10.06 -13.12 13.98
N GLU A 78 -8.81 -12.71 14.21
CA GLU A 78 -8.40 -12.10 15.49
C GLU A 78 -9.08 -10.74 15.74
N LEU A 79 -9.28 -9.92 14.68
CA LEU A 79 -10.02 -8.67 14.78
C LEU A 79 -11.51 -8.87 15.10
N GLU A 80 -12.13 -9.96 14.66
CA GLU A 80 -13.51 -10.27 15.00
C GLU A 80 -13.66 -10.54 16.48
N ALA A 81 -12.73 -11.24 17.11
CA ALA A 81 -12.69 -11.42 18.55
C ALA A 81 -12.52 -10.10 19.33
N MET A 82 -12.03 -9.05 18.67
CA MET A 82 -11.84 -7.70 19.22
C MET A 82 -12.88 -6.69 18.74
N ALA A 83 -14.01 -7.12 18.19
CA ALA A 83 -14.99 -6.26 17.52
C ALA A 83 -15.53 -5.10 18.37
N GLY A 84 -15.61 -5.28 19.69
CA GLY A 84 -16.05 -4.24 20.64
C GLY A 84 -15.01 -3.18 20.96
N ARG A 85 -13.76 -3.34 20.51
CA ARG A 85 -12.68 -2.40 20.80
C ARG A 85 -12.82 -1.14 19.92
N SER A 86 -12.58 0.03 20.53
CA SER A 86 -12.50 1.29 19.76
C SER A 86 -11.46 1.18 18.65
N GLY A 87 -11.80 1.61 17.44
CA GLY A 87 -10.92 1.50 16.26
C GLY A 87 -11.05 0.19 15.48
N ALA A 88 -11.89 -0.77 15.89
CA ALA A 88 -12.03 -2.06 15.20
C ALA A 88 -12.41 -1.94 13.71
N ARG A 89 -13.30 -1.00 13.35
CA ARG A 89 -13.66 -0.75 11.94
C ARG A 89 -12.47 -0.29 11.12
N ARG A 90 -11.69 0.65 11.68
CA ARG A 90 -10.45 1.14 11.05
C ARG A 90 -9.42 0.02 10.89
N ALA A 91 -9.18 -0.75 11.94
CA ALA A 91 -8.25 -1.87 11.90
C ALA A 91 -8.63 -2.89 10.81
N ARG A 92 -9.92 -3.24 10.69
CA ARG A 92 -10.41 -4.12 9.62
C ARG A 92 -10.18 -3.53 8.24
N ALA A 93 -10.45 -2.24 8.05
CA ALA A 93 -10.25 -1.58 6.76
C ALA A 93 -8.78 -1.59 6.33
N VAL A 94 -7.84 -1.33 7.25
CA VAL A 94 -6.40 -1.39 6.97
C VAL A 94 -5.98 -2.82 6.62
N ILE A 95 -6.34 -3.81 7.43
CA ILE A 95 -5.95 -5.20 7.18
C ILE A 95 -6.54 -5.73 5.87
N ALA A 96 -7.77 -5.33 5.52
CA ALA A 96 -8.41 -5.76 4.28
C ALA A 96 -7.62 -5.35 3.03
N ILE A 97 -6.97 -4.19 3.07
CA ILE A 97 -6.20 -3.67 1.94
C ILE A 97 -4.69 -3.97 2.04
N ALA A 98 -4.20 -4.56 3.12
CA ALA A 98 -2.77 -4.84 3.29
C ALA A 98 -2.23 -5.78 2.20
N SER A 99 -1.03 -5.47 1.69
CA SER A 99 -0.44 -6.18 0.56
C SER A 99 1.07 -6.39 0.74
N PRO A 100 1.61 -7.53 0.33
CA PRO A 100 3.06 -7.78 0.37
C PRO A 100 3.82 -7.11 -0.78
N PHE A 101 3.12 -6.50 -1.76
CA PHE A 101 3.73 -6.01 -2.99
C PHE A 101 4.14 -4.55 -2.96
N ALA A 102 3.73 -3.77 -1.95
CA ALA A 102 4.27 -2.44 -1.75
C ALA A 102 5.75 -2.52 -1.33
N GLU A 103 6.62 -1.77 -2.00
CA GLU A 103 8.07 -1.80 -1.76
C GLU A 103 8.56 -0.65 -0.90
N SER A 104 7.72 0.37 -0.71
CA SER A 104 8.04 1.54 0.09
C SER A 104 6.84 2.01 0.93
N PRO A 105 7.09 2.75 2.03
CA PRO A 105 6.02 3.40 2.79
C PRO A 105 5.18 4.37 1.95
N GLY A 106 5.80 5.09 1.01
CA GLY A 106 5.09 6.02 0.14
C GLY A 106 4.08 5.34 -0.77
N GLU A 107 4.42 4.19 -1.34
CA GLU A 107 3.49 3.35 -2.10
C GLU A 107 2.32 2.87 -1.25
N SER A 108 2.60 2.43 -0.01
CA SER A 108 1.57 1.99 0.93
C SER A 108 0.60 3.13 1.26
N ILE A 109 1.11 4.33 1.58
CA ILE A 109 0.30 5.52 1.89
C ILE A 109 -0.51 5.94 0.65
N MET A 110 0.11 6.01 -0.52
CA MET A 110 -0.55 6.36 -1.78
C MET A 110 -1.70 5.39 -2.08
N ARG A 111 -1.49 4.08 -1.90
CA ARG A 111 -2.52 3.06 -2.05
C ARG A 111 -3.65 3.19 -1.03
N CYS A 112 -3.32 3.45 0.24
CA CYS A 112 -4.31 3.75 1.27
C CYS A 112 -5.17 4.95 0.86
N PHE A 113 -4.55 6.00 0.36
CA PHE A 113 -5.23 7.22 -0.07
C PHE A 113 -6.21 6.97 -1.24
N VAL A 114 -5.80 6.28 -2.30
CA VAL A 114 -6.69 5.98 -3.43
C VAL A 114 -7.85 5.09 -3.02
N THR A 115 -7.62 4.16 -2.08
CA THR A 115 -8.68 3.31 -1.53
C THR A 115 -9.63 4.12 -0.64
N ALA A 116 -9.11 5.05 0.17
CA ALA A 116 -9.91 5.96 0.99
C ALA A 116 -10.84 6.85 0.15
N LEU A 117 -10.41 7.24 -1.06
CA LEU A 117 -11.24 7.95 -2.04
C LEU A 117 -12.37 7.08 -2.61
N GLY A 118 -12.35 5.77 -2.39
CA GLY A 118 -13.33 4.84 -2.96
C GLY A 118 -13.14 4.57 -4.45
N LEU A 119 -11.95 4.83 -4.96
CA LEU A 119 -11.56 4.46 -6.32
C LEU A 119 -11.41 2.93 -6.46
N PRO A 120 -11.51 2.37 -7.67
CA PRO A 120 -11.24 0.95 -7.89
C PRO A 120 -9.89 0.53 -7.31
N ALA A 121 -9.80 -0.69 -6.79
CA ALA A 121 -8.55 -1.20 -6.23
C ALA A 121 -7.45 -1.24 -7.30
N PRO A 122 -6.27 -0.66 -7.06
CA PRO A 122 -5.15 -0.75 -7.98
C PRO A 122 -4.51 -2.13 -7.96
N VAL A 123 -3.90 -2.51 -9.08
CA VAL A 123 -2.92 -3.59 -9.12
C VAL A 123 -1.56 -2.99 -8.79
N LEU A 124 -0.85 -3.60 -7.84
CA LEU A 124 0.50 -3.17 -7.48
C LEU A 124 1.50 -3.81 -8.44
N GLN A 125 2.43 -3.02 -8.93
CA GLN A 125 3.55 -3.46 -9.76
C GLN A 125 3.14 -4.47 -10.87
N PRO A 126 2.10 -4.18 -11.69
CA PRO A 126 1.80 -5.04 -12.83
C PRO A 126 2.89 -4.91 -13.89
N GLY A 127 3.21 -6.01 -14.56
CA GLY A 127 4.06 -5.94 -15.74
C GLY A 127 3.32 -5.28 -16.90
N VAL A 128 3.91 -4.23 -17.47
CA VAL A 128 3.47 -3.58 -18.70
C VAL A 128 4.54 -3.84 -19.76
N GLU A 129 4.22 -4.66 -20.75
CA GLU A 129 5.14 -5.02 -21.81
C GLU A 129 5.18 -3.94 -22.89
N ASP A 130 6.37 -3.48 -23.23
CA ASP A 130 6.60 -2.71 -24.46
C ASP A 130 6.93 -3.70 -25.59
N GLY A 131 5.96 -3.99 -26.42
CA GLY A 131 6.11 -4.96 -27.52
C GLY A 131 7.14 -4.54 -28.59
N ILE A 132 7.70 -3.36 -28.50
CA ILE A 132 8.72 -2.84 -29.43
C ILE A 132 10.13 -3.11 -28.90
N GLU A 133 10.39 -2.79 -27.63
CA GLU A 133 11.74 -2.88 -27.04
C GLU A 133 11.96 -4.14 -26.19
N VAL A 134 10.98 -5.04 -26.10
CA VAL A 134 11.03 -6.26 -25.24
C VAL A 134 11.34 -5.90 -23.76
N VAL A 135 10.87 -4.74 -23.31
CA VAL A 135 11.07 -4.24 -21.96
C VAL A 135 9.73 -4.35 -21.20
N VAL A 136 9.82 -4.72 -19.93
CA VAL A 136 8.65 -4.74 -19.03
C VAL A 136 8.81 -3.66 -17.99
N TYR A 137 7.81 -2.77 -17.92
CA TYR A 137 7.73 -1.72 -16.90
C TYR A 137 6.82 -2.16 -15.75
N PHE A 138 7.13 -1.73 -14.54
CA PHE A 138 6.38 -2.08 -13.33
C PHE A 138 5.99 -0.81 -12.58
N PRO A 139 4.88 -0.14 -12.96
CA PRO A 139 4.39 0.99 -12.18
C PRO A 139 3.94 0.56 -10.78
N ASP A 140 4.12 1.42 -9.77
CA ASP A 140 3.85 1.08 -8.38
C ASP A 140 2.39 0.70 -8.16
N LEU A 141 1.46 1.56 -8.61
CA LEU A 141 0.03 1.32 -8.63
C LEU A 141 -0.50 1.51 -10.05
N ALA A 142 -1.35 0.59 -10.52
CA ALA A 142 -1.95 0.74 -11.82
C ALA A 142 -3.38 0.20 -11.91
N TRP A 143 -4.11 0.73 -12.88
CA TRP A 143 -5.42 0.26 -13.32
C TRP A 143 -5.33 -0.14 -14.80
N PRO A 144 -4.91 -1.38 -15.10
CA PRO A 144 -4.61 -1.80 -16.48
C PRO A 144 -5.78 -1.61 -17.44
N ALA A 145 -7.01 -1.91 -17.01
CA ALA A 145 -8.21 -1.72 -17.83
C ALA A 145 -8.48 -0.25 -18.22
N LEU A 146 -7.96 0.70 -17.46
CA LEU A 146 -8.08 2.14 -17.70
C LEU A 146 -6.79 2.73 -18.30
N LYS A 147 -5.72 1.95 -18.34
CA LYS A 147 -4.37 2.41 -18.68
C LYS A 147 -3.95 3.63 -17.84
N ILE A 148 -4.21 3.57 -16.53
CA ILE A 148 -3.83 4.58 -15.55
C ILE A 148 -2.78 3.99 -14.62
N TYR A 149 -1.78 4.81 -14.24
CA TYR A 149 -0.81 4.42 -13.23
C TYR A 149 -0.46 5.59 -12.30
N LEU A 150 0.05 5.25 -11.12
CA LEU A 150 0.68 6.16 -10.16
C LEU A 150 2.02 5.59 -9.76
N GLU A 151 2.99 6.46 -9.58
CA GLU A 151 4.33 6.14 -9.10
C GLU A 151 4.69 7.04 -7.94
N PHE A 152 5.30 6.47 -6.94
CA PHE A 152 5.78 7.21 -5.79
C PHE A 152 7.23 7.65 -6.00
N ASP A 153 7.42 8.96 -6.14
CA ASP A 153 8.75 9.55 -6.20
C ASP A 153 9.21 9.92 -4.77
N GLY A 154 9.98 9.03 -4.17
CA GLY A 154 10.52 9.16 -2.81
C GLY A 154 11.64 10.18 -2.65
N ARG A 155 11.88 11.09 -3.60
CA ARG A 155 13.05 11.97 -3.68
C ARG A 155 14.35 11.21 -3.85
N LEU A 156 14.46 10.54 -4.89
CA LEU A 156 15.79 10.33 -5.42
C LEU A 156 16.19 11.63 -6.11
N LYS A 157 17.20 12.30 -5.58
CA LYS A 157 18.07 13.10 -6.41
C LYS A 157 18.42 12.17 -7.56
N TYR A 158 18.01 12.55 -8.75
CA TYR A 158 18.56 11.90 -9.93
C TYR A 158 20.07 12.09 -9.84
N GLU A 159 20.77 11.00 -9.51
CA GLU A 159 22.21 11.07 -9.23
C GLU A 159 23.01 11.26 -10.51
N SER A 160 22.34 11.10 -11.68
CA SER A 160 22.98 11.29 -12.98
C SER A 160 21.99 11.68 -14.09
N ASP A 161 22.52 12.33 -15.15
CA ASP A 161 21.77 12.57 -16.39
C ASP A 161 21.25 11.27 -17.03
N ALA A 162 21.94 10.16 -16.81
CA ALA A 162 21.53 8.86 -17.29
C ALA A 162 20.24 8.34 -16.60
N ASP A 163 20.01 8.69 -15.33
CA ASP A 163 18.79 8.32 -14.62
C ASP A 163 17.60 9.13 -15.12
N LEU A 164 17.79 10.42 -15.33
CA LEU A 164 16.78 11.31 -15.94
C LEU A 164 16.38 10.82 -17.33
N TRP A 165 17.35 10.40 -18.12
CA TRP A 165 17.12 9.89 -19.46
C TRP A 165 16.36 8.57 -19.48
N ARG A 166 16.68 7.65 -18.55
CA ARG A 166 15.96 6.37 -18.38
C ARG A 166 14.52 6.60 -17.99
N GLU A 167 14.29 7.50 -17.04
CA GLU A 167 12.94 7.83 -16.58
C GLU A 167 12.11 8.50 -17.70
N LYS A 168 12.71 9.39 -18.47
CA LYS A 168 12.05 9.99 -19.64
C LYS A 168 11.65 8.92 -20.66
N LYS A 169 12.57 8.03 -21.03
CA LYS A 169 12.29 6.92 -21.96
C LYS A 169 11.14 6.04 -21.47
N ARG A 170 11.12 5.72 -20.17
CA ARG A 170 10.08 4.94 -19.55
C ARG A 170 8.70 5.62 -19.67
N ARG A 171 8.62 6.91 -19.36
CA ARG A 171 7.36 7.67 -19.50
C ARG A 171 6.90 7.76 -20.95
N ASP A 172 7.82 8.01 -21.87
CA ASP A 172 7.51 8.08 -23.30
C ASP A 172 7.01 6.72 -23.82
N ALA A 173 7.57 5.61 -23.35
CA ALA A 173 7.12 4.26 -23.69
C ALA A 173 5.71 3.98 -23.16
N LEU A 174 5.43 4.27 -21.89
CA LEU A 174 4.10 4.13 -21.30
C LEU A 174 3.07 5.02 -22.04
N ALA A 175 3.43 6.24 -22.37
CA ALA A 175 2.57 7.15 -23.14
C ALA A 175 2.25 6.60 -24.54
N ARG A 176 3.24 6.04 -25.27
CA ARG A 176 3.01 5.38 -26.57
C ARG A 176 2.01 4.22 -26.46
N LEU A 177 2.07 3.48 -25.36
CA LEU A 177 1.12 2.39 -25.06
C LEU A 177 -0.26 2.88 -24.63
N GLY A 178 -0.47 4.20 -24.57
CA GLY A 178 -1.72 4.85 -24.20
C GLY A 178 -1.94 4.93 -22.69
N TRP A 179 -0.91 4.70 -21.88
CA TRP A 179 -1.00 4.85 -20.43
C TRP A 179 -0.89 6.34 -20.03
N ARG A 180 -1.65 6.70 -19.00
CA ARG A 180 -1.61 8.02 -18.35
C ARG A 180 -1.24 7.84 -16.91
N GLY A 181 -0.35 8.64 -16.39
CA GLY A 181 0.08 8.49 -15.00
C GLY A 181 0.58 9.77 -14.38
N GLU A 182 0.74 9.72 -13.08
CA GLU A 182 1.22 10.80 -12.24
C GLU A 182 2.27 10.28 -11.26
N HIS A 183 3.26 11.13 -11.00
CA HIS A 183 4.22 10.92 -9.94
C HIS A 183 3.74 11.61 -8.67
N VAL A 184 3.71 10.87 -7.57
CA VAL A 184 3.29 11.36 -6.26
C VAL A 184 4.53 11.49 -5.38
N THR A 185 4.72 12.66 -4.81
CA THR A 185 5.84 12.96 -3.91
C THR A 185 5.41 12.99 -2.45
N TRP A 186 6.38 13.08 -1.54
CA TRP A 186 6.08 13.32 -0.11
C TRP A 186 5.31 14.61 0.11
N ASP A 187 5.54 15.65 -0.70
CA ASP A 187 4.82 16.92 -0.58
C ASP A 187 3.36 16.80 -1.04
N ASP A 188 3.10 15.95 -2.05
CA ASP A 188 1.73 15.61 -2.45
C ASP A 188 1.01 14.84 -1.32
N LEU A 189 1.66 13.85 -0.71
CA LEU A 189 1.09 13.08 0.40
C LEU A 189 0.78 13.93 1.64
N ARG A 190 1.51 15.02 1.86
CA ARG A 190 1.24 16.00 2.94
C ARG A 190 0.12 16.98 2.62
N ASN A 191 -0.33 17.03 1.36
CA ASN A 191 -1.41 17.90 0.92
C ASN A 191 -2.55 17.09 0.29
N PRO A 192 -3.46 16.52 1.11
CA PRO A 192 -4.53 15.66 0.64
C PRO A 192 -5.43 16.28 -0.43
N ALA A 193 -5.71 17.58 -0.35
CA ALA A 193 -6.56 18.25 -1.33
C ALA A 193 -5.90 18.31 -2.71
N ARG A 194 -4.60 18.65 -2.77
CA ARG A 194 -3.81 18.66 -4.00
C ARG A 194 -3.69 17.24 -4.58
N LEU A 195 -3.39 16.27 -3.74
CA LEU A 195 -3.27 14.86 -4.16
C LEU A 195 -4.60 14.33 -4.70
N CYS A 196 -5.71 14.65 -4.03
CA CYS A 196 -7.05 14.30 -4.49
C CYS A 196 -7.32 14.83 -5.89
N ALA A 197 -7.12 16.14 -6.12
CA ALA A 197 -7.33 16.76 -7.42
C ALA A 197 -6.45 16.11 -8.51
N LYS A 198 -5.18 15.86 -8.20
CA LYS A 198 -4.20 15.23 -9.09
C LYS A 198 -4.62 13.82 -9.50
N ILE A 199 -5.05 13.00 -8.54
CA ILE A 199 -5.47 11.61 -8.80
C ILE A 199 -6.81 11.58 -9.56
N LEU A 200 -7.82 12.33 -9.09
CA LEU A 200 -9.14 12.30 -9.71
C LEU A 200 -9.13 12.78 -11.16
N ALA A 201 -8.22 13.68 -11.54
CA ALA A 201 -8.06 14.13 -12.92
C ALA A 201 -7.64 13.01 -13.89
N LEU A 202 -7.07 11.91 -13.41
CA LEU A 202 -6.70 10.76 -14.25
C LEU A 202 -7.90 9.88 -14.59
N PHE A 203 -8.91 9.84 -13.71
CA PHE A 203 -10.01 8.89 -13.84
C PHE A 203 -11.15 9.43 -14.69
N PRO A 204 -11.86 8.56 -15.45
CA PRO A 204 -13.08 8.92 -16.11
C PRO A 204 -14.15 9.48 -15.14
N PRO A 205 -14.92 10.50 -15.54
CA PRO A 205 -15.91 11.14 -14.66
C PRO A 205 -16.92 10.16 -14.06
N GLU A 206 -17.33 9.13 -14.79
CA GLU A 206 -18.28 8.11 -14.33
C GLU A 206 -17.71 7.24 -13.18
N ILE A 207 -16.40 7.01 -13.14
CA ILE A 207 -15.74 6.32 -12.02
C ILE A 207 -15.70 7.25 -10.82
N VAL A 208 -15.33 8.50 -11.02
CA VAL A 208 -15.26 9.49 -9.94
C VAL A 208 -16.64 9.70 -9.30
N HIS A 209 -17.72 9.80 -10.09
CA HIS A 209 -19.08 9.95 -9.57
C HIS A 209 -19.59 8.74 -8.77
N ARG A 210 -19.10 7.55 -9.08
CA ARG A 210 -19.44 6.31 -8.36
C ARG A 210 -18.58 6.07 -7.13
N ALA A 211 -17.45 6.73 -7.01
CA ALA A 211 -16.56 6.60 -5.87
C ALA A 211 -17.29 6.97 -4.57
N ARG A 212 -17.05 6.20 -3.53
CA ARG A 212 -17.60 6.44 -2.19
C ARG A 212 -16.43 6.41 -1.21
N LEU A 213 -16.28 7.48 -0.48
CA LEU A 213 -15.24 7.58 0.55
C LEU A 213 -15.34 6.40 1.51
N VAL A 214 -14.18 5.90 1.92
CA VAL A 214 -14.03 4.91 2.98
C VAL A 214 -13.52 5.64 4.23
N PRO A 215 -14.45 6.10 5.12
CA PRO A 215 -14.09 6.98 6.24
C PRO A 215 -13.06 6.34 7.18
N GLU A 216 -13.08 5.03 7.29
CA GLU A 216 -12.17 4.25 8.14
C GLU A 216 -10.69 4.36 7.71
N LEU A 217 -10.43 4.72 6.46
CA LEU A 217 -9.09 4.91 5.92
C LEU A 217 -8.68 6.39 5.80
N TRP A 218 -9.60 7.30 6.17
CA TRP A 218 -9.44 8.75 5.98
C TRP A 218 -9.08 9.48 7.27
N ALA A 219 -8.37 8.94 8.18
CA ALA A 219 -8.03 9.58 9.46
C ALA A 219 -6.56 10.00 9.54
#